data_e76d8a137d3414204c07f6a9304eb8a5
#
_entry.id   e76d8a137d3414204c07f6a9304eb8a5
#
_cell.length_a   1.000
_cell.length_b   1.000
_cell.length_c   1.000
_cell.angle_alpha   90.00
_cell.angle_beta   90.00
_cell.angle_gamma   90.00
#
_symmetry.space_group_name_H-M   'P 1'
#
loop_
_entity.id
_entity.type
_entity.pdbx_description
1 polymer ?
#
loop_
_entity_poly.entity_id
_entity_poly.type
_entity_poly.pdbx_seq_one_letter_code
_entity_poly.pdbx_strand_id
1 'polypeptide(L)'
;MAVKFGGRISAREAQLVAMIARGYTTDRAARELRLSRHTVGEEISILLGRFECSNRAALVAYCYVHCLLPVGIWPPPYEPHAPAER
;
A
#
# COMPACT_ATOMS: atom_id res chain seq x y z
N MET A 1 -13.86 -13.34 -12.75
CA MET A 1 -13.94 -13.31 -12.27
C MET A 1 -13.78 -12.76 -11.48
N ALA A 2 -13.76 -12.59 -11.01
CA ALA A 2 -13.61 -12.42 -10.18
C ALA A 2 -13.27 -11.39 -9.66
N VAL A 3 -13.76 -10.80 -9.36
CA VAL A 3 -13.45 -9.77 -8.86
C VAL A 3 -13.58 -9.69 -7.55
N LYS A 4 -13.47 -10.63 -6.88
CA LYS A 4 -13.53 -10.59 -5.58
C LYS A 4 -12.62 -9.68 -5.04
N PHE A 5 -11.66 -9.36 -5.66
CA PHE A 5 -10.75 -8.56 -5.08
C PHE A 5 -11.01 -7.23 -5.21
N GLY A 6 -11.77 -6.77 -5.84
CA GLY A 6 -11.87 -5.50 -6.10
C GLY A 6 -11.87 -4.71 -5.11
N GLY A 7 -11.76 -5.06 -4.27
CA GLY A 7 -11.98 -4.38 -3.35
C GLY A 7 -11.51 -3.28 -2.85
N ARG A 8 -11.36 -3.09 -1.62
CA ARG A 8 -10.89 -1.96 -1.11
C ARG A 8 -9.72 -2.20 -0.30
N ILE A 9 -8.99 -1.19 0.05
CA ILE A 9 -7.91 -1.26 1.00
C ILE A 9 -8.20 -0.22 2.06
N SER A 10 -7.65 -0.42 3.23
CA SER A 10 -7.83 0.52 4.30
C SER A 10 -6.97 1.76 4.08
N ALA A 11 -7.24 2.81 4.81
CA ALA A 11 -6.42 4.01 4.72
C ALA A 11 -4.97 3.71 5.06
N ARG A 12 -4.72 2.87 6.06
CA ARG A 12 -3.39 2.49 6.41
C ARG A 12 -2.73 1.71 5.29
N GLU A 13 -3.46 0.81 4.68
CA GLU A 13 -2.93 0.03 3.58
C GLU A 13 -2.61 0.93 2.39
N ALA A 14 -3.47 1.90 2.12
CA ALA A 14 -3.22 2.83 1.05
C ALA A 14 -1.97 3.66 1.32
N GLN A 15 -1.75 4.08 2.55
CA GLN A 15 -0.55 4.78 2.92
C GLN A 15 0.68 3.93 2.62
N LEU A 16 0.62 2.67 3.00
CA LEU A 16 1.74 1.78 2.82
C LEU A 16 2.05 1.56 1.33
N VAL A 17 1.02 1.33 0.53
CA VAL A 17 1.24 1.14 -0.89
C VAL A 17 1.77 2.42 -1.54
N ALA A 18 1.29 3.57 -1.10
CA ALA A 18 1.81 4.84 -1.63
C ALA A 18 3.28 5.02 -1.28
N MET A 19 3.70 4.61 -0.10
CA MET A 19 5.11 4.67 0.26
C MET A 19 5.94 3.74 -0.61
N ILE A 20 5.43 2.54 -0.87
CA ILE A 20 6.11 1.61 -1.75
C ILE A 20 6.22 2.21 -3.15
N ALA A 21 5.16 2.82 -3.63
CA ALA A 21 5.16 3.44 -4.96
C ALA A 21 6.15 4.58 -5.04
N ARG A 22 6.42 5.24 -3.93
CA ARG A 22 7.41 6.31 -3.89
C ARG A 22 8.84 5.77 -3.82
N GLY A 23 8.99 4.46 -3.68
CA GLY A 23 10.32 3.87 -3.62
C GLY A 23 10.85 3.73 -2.21
N TYR A 24 10.02 3.85 -1.21
CA TYR A 24 10.49 3.72 0.16
C TYR A 24 10.88 2.28 0.44
N THR A 25 11.96 2.13 1.19
CA THR A 25 12.32 0.81 1.70
C THR A 25 11.39 0.43 2.84
N THR A 26 11.41 -0.83 3.20
CA THR A 26 10.64 -1.28 4.36
C THR A 26 11.06 -0.51 5.61
N ASP A 27 12.35 -0.28 5.78
CA ASP A 27 12.83 0.48 6.94
C ASP A 27 12.28 1.88 6.97
N ARG A 28 12.27 2.55 5.84
CA ARG A 28 11.75 3.91 5.80
C ARG A 28 10.27 3.94 6.05
N ALA A 29 9.53 3.01 5.46
CA ALA A 29 8.10 2.95 5.69
C ALA A 29 7.80 2.69 7.16
N ALA A 30 8.59 1.83 7.77
CA ALA A 30 8.40 1.53 9.20
C ALA A 30 8.62 2.79 10.03
N ARG A 31 9.65 3.56 9.72
CA ARG A 31 9.88 4.79 10.47
C ARG A 31 8.73 5.77 10.29
N GLU A 32 8.26 5.92 9.06
CA GLU A 32 7.18 6.86 8.80
C GLU A 32 5.89 6.46 9.51
N LEU A 33 5.65 5.16 9.60
CA LEU A 33 4.44 4.68 10.23
C LEU A 33 4.60 4.42 11.72
N ARG A 34 5.83 4.55 12.21
CA ARG A 34 6.13 4.29 13.62
C ARG A 34 5.83 2.86 14.00
N LEU A 35 6.22 1.96 13.13
CA LEU A 35 6.04 0.54 13.34
C LEU A 35 7.39 -0.15 13.22
N SER A 36 7.45 -1.40 13.62
CA SER A 36 8.66 -2.16 13.42
C SER A 36 8.76 -2.59 11.97
N ARG A 37 10.00 -2.84 11.53
CA ARG A 37 10.22 -3.35 10.22
C ARG A 37 9.50 -4.66 10.02
N HIS A 38 9.47 -5.49 11.04
CA HIS A 38 8.79 -6.78 10.95
C HIS A 38 7.30 -6.60 10.69
N THR A 39 6.68 -5.69 11.39
CA THR A 39 5.24 -5.44 11.20
C THR A 39 4.96 -4.94 9.79
N VAL A 40 5.77 -4.01 9.29
CA VAL A 40 5.55 -3.49 7.95
C VAL A 40 5.77 -4.60 6.93
N GLY A 41 6.81 -5.41 7.11
CA GLY A 41 7.04 -6.52 6.20
C GLY A 41 5.90 -7.49 6.15
N GLU A 42 5.30 -7.76 7.31
CA GLU A 42 4.15 -8.64 7.35
C GLU A 42 2.96 -8.03 6.66
N GLU A 43 2.73 -6.74 6.87
CA GLU A 43 1.59 -6.09 6.22
C GLU A 43 1.75 -6.11 4.70
N ILE A 44 2.97 -5.92 4.22
CA ILE A 44 3.21 -5.99 2.79
C ILE A 44 2.95 -7.41 2.29
N SER A 45 3.42 -8.41 3.02
CA SER A 45 3.19 -9.79 2.61
C SER A 45 1.71 -10.14 2.55
N ILE A 46 0.95 -9.64 3.49
CA ILE A 46 -0.48 -9.88 3.48
C ILE A 46 -1.13 -9.25 2.26
N LEU A 47 -0.72 -8.05 1.90
CA LEU A 47 -1.29 -7.40 0.72
C LEU A 47 -0.91 -8.14 -0.55
N LEU A 48 0.34 -8.59 -0.64
CA LEU A 48 0.76 -9.37 -1.79
C LEU A 48 -0.08 -10.63 -1.94
N GLY A 49 -0.32 -11.30 -0.85
CA GLY A 49 -1.13 -12.51 -0.88
C GLY A 49 -2.57 -12.23 -1.22
N ARG A 50 -3.11 -11.16 -0.64
CA ARG A 50 -4.51 -10.84 -0.86
C ARG A 50 -4.79 -10.56 -2.33
N PHE A 51 -3.90 -9.85 -3.00
CA PHE A 51 -4.13 -9.49 -4.39
C PHE A 51 -3.36 -10.39 -5.35
N GLU A 52 -2.74 -11.43 -4.83
CA GLU A 52 -2.04 -12.40 -5.66
C GLU A 52 -0.96 -11.76 -6.51
N CYS A 53 -0.22 -10.86 -5.91
CA CYS A 53 0.89 -10.18 -6.56
C CYS A 53 2.19 -10.80 -6.12
N SER A 54 3.12 -10.98 -7.04
CA SER A 54 4.36 -11.65 -6.70
C SER A 54 5.42 -10.72 -6.15
N ASN A 55 5.27 -9.42 -6.30
CA ASN A 55 6.26 -8.51 -5.77
C ASN A 55 5.63 -7.13 -5.60
N ARG A 56 6.42 -6.22 -5.03
CA ARG A 56 5.89 -4.89 -4.74
C ARG A 56 5.51 -4.11 -5.98
N ALA A 57 6.27 -4.29 -7.06
CA ALA A 57 5.93 -3.58 -8.28
C ALA A 57 4.58 -4.00 -8.81
N ALA A 58 4.29 -5.29 -8.76
CA ALA A 58 2.98 -5.79 -9.18
C ALA A 58 1.89 -5.27 -8.27
N LEU A 59 2.15 -5.18 -6.99
CA LEU A 59 1.15 -4.67 -6.05
C LEU A 59 0.81 -3.21 -6.36
N VAL A 60 1.81 -2.39 -6.62
CA VAL A 60 1.58 -0.99 -6.95
C VAL A 60 0.78 -0.89 -8.24
N ALA A 61 1.17 -1.67 -9.24
CA ALA A 61 0.46 -1.65 -10.52
C ALA A 61 -0.99 -2.07 -10.35
N TYR A 62 -1.23 -3.12 -9.55
CA TYR A 62 -2.57 -3.57 -9.27
C TYR A 62 -3.40 -2.45 -8.66
N CYS A 63 -2.83 -1.77 -7.68
CA CYS A 63 -3.57 -0.72 -7.00
C CYS A 63 -3.92 0.44 -7.93
N TYR A 64 -3.03 0.78 -8.85
CA TYR A 64 -3.37 1.84 -9.80
C TYR A 64 -4.43 1.38 -10.80
N VAL A 65 -4.31 0.16 -11.28
CA VAL A 65 -5.27 -0.35 -12.25
C VAL A 65 -6.67 -0.39 -11.66
N HIS A 66 -6.75 -0.73 -10.39
CA HIS A 66 -8.05 -0.84 -9.74
C HIS A 66 -8.45 0.42 -8.99
N CYS A 67 -7.74 1.50 -9.24
CA CYS A 67 -8.06 2.81 -8.66
C CYS A 67 -8.05 2.80 -7.13
N LEU A 68 -7.19 1.98 -6.57
CA LEU A 68 -7.02 1.99 -5.13
C LEU A 68 -6.02 3.07 -4.69
N LEU A 69 -5.28 3.63 -5.66
CA LEU A 69 -4.46 4.80 -5.43
C LEU A 69 -4.89 5.86 -6.43
N PRO A 70 -4.75 7.12 -6.09
CA PRO A 70 -5.17 8.18 -7.01
C PRO A 70 -4.32 8.19 -8.26
N VAL A 71 -4.99 8.18 -9.40
CA VAL A 71 -4.33 8.14 -10.67
C VAL A 71 -3.99 9.55 -11.11
N GLY A 72 -2.87 9.70 -11.75
CA GLY A 72 -2.52 11.00 -12.31
C GLY A 72 -1.85 11.96 -11.36
N ILE A 73 -1.50 11.51 -10.17
CA ILE A 73 -0.83 12.35 -9.20
C ILE A 73 0.50 11.73 -8.84
N TRP A 74 1.55 12.48 -8.94
CA TRP A 74 2.86 12.01 -8.57
C TRP A 74 3.55 13.03 -7.70
N PRO A 75 4.17 12.64 -6.61
CA PRO A 75 4.17 11.26 -6.11
C PRO A 75 2.83 10.90 -5.48
N PRO A 76 2.55 9.62 -5.35
CA PRO A 76 1.28 9.23 -4.76
C PRO A 76 1.18 9.77 -3.34
N PRO A 77 0.10 10.44 -3.06
CA PRO A 77 0.00 11.12 -1.76
C PRO A 77 -0.36 10.16 -0.65
N TYR A 78 0.08 10.48 0.53
CA TYR A 78 -0.41 9.82 1.72
C TYR A 78 -0.32 10.82 2.87
N GLU A 79 -1.06 10.55 3.92
CA GLU A 79 -1.03 11.39 5.07
C GLU A 79 -0.65 10.57 6.25
N PRO A 80 0.59 10.59 6.63
CA PRO A 80 1.08 9.73 7.68
C PRO A 80 0.34 9.89 8.99
N HIS A 81 -0.21 11.07 9.21
CA HIS A 81 -0.91 11.24 10.44
C HIS A 81 -2.37 11.17 10.28
N ALA A 82 -2.85 10.78 9.17
CA ALA A 82 -4.23 10.78 8.90
C ALA A 82 -4.92 9.90 9.85
N PRO A 83 -5.95 10.32 10.43
CA PRO A 83 -6.63 9.49 11.32
C PRO A 83 -7.44 8.69 10.48
N ALA A 84 -7.02 7.80 10.06
CA ALA A 84 -7.62 7.04 9.21
C ALA A 84 -8.93 6.88 9.39
N GLU A 85 -9.30 6.98 10.27
CA GLU A 85 -10.40 6.65 10.41
C GLU A 85 -11.24 7.47 10.27
N ARG A 86 -11.23 8.10 10.23
CA ARG A 86 -12.08 8.84 10.11
C ARG A 86 -12.80 8.47 9.33
#